data_9c075fa281549c7bb3a60c2e3a0c5eed
#
_entry.id   9c075fa281549c7bb3a60c2e3a0c5eed
#
_cell.length_a   1.000
_cell.length_b   1.000
_cell.length_c   1.000
_cell.angle_alpha   90.00
_cell.angle_beta   90.00
_cell.angle_gamma   90.00
#
_symmetry.space_group_name_H-M   'P 1'
#
loop_
_entity.id
_entity.type
_entity.pdbx_description
1 polymer ?
#
loop_
_entity_poly.entity_id
_entity_poly.type
_entity_poly.pdbx_seq_one_letter_code
_entity_poly.pdbx_strand_id
1 'polypeptide(L)'
;MSSLPLVEKQRLRIRDFVTVDGVALPDFDLGYECYGTLNEMRSNAILVCHYFSGNSHAAGRYQPDDPLPGWWDSLIGPDKALDTNQFFVICCDTLVNQNLNAIATGPAAINPATGLPFAMDFPEITMRDFVNAQRQVLRHFGIESLYAVAGPSMGSMQALTWAAAYPDEVGKVIAVIPAGLSSDAYLIERTEQWATPIRLDPNWQQGQYYGQTRPEQGLQACIRQIVLDALHPDYLNPIFGRRKNDQGEFSILHSLQKRAAETAALSDPNAILYLVRANQRYDLLEDLQQGDARTITAPLLFIAAESDLLLYPERALAAANWLRTQGKTVYWLTLQG
;
A
#
# COMPACT_ATOMS: atom_id res chain seq x y z
N MET A 1 21.83 13.50 -14.28
CA MET A 1 21.11 12.25 -14.00
C MET A 1 20.05 12.11 -15.08
N SER A 2 20.03 10.99 -15.79
CA SER A 2 18.99 10.71 -16.77
C SER A 2 17.65 10.53 -16.04
N SER A 3 16.61 11.23 -16.49
CA SER A 3 15.26 11.07 -15.96
C SER A 3 14.57 9.89 -16.63
N LEU A 4 13.59 9.29 -15.95
CA LEU A 4 12.67 8.36 -16.60
C LEU A 4 11.93 9.07 -17.77
N PRO A 5 11.58 8.35 -18.83
CA PRO A 5 10.63 8.86 -19.84
C PRO A 5 9.27 9.09 -19.16
N LEU A 6 8.35 9.75 -19.86
CA LEU A 6 6.96 9.82 -19.42
C LEU A 6 6.41 8.41 -19.25
N VAL A 7 5.66 8.20 -18.18
CA VAL A 7 5.08 6.90 -17.84
C VAL A 7 3.62 6.84 -18.23
N GLU A 8 3.11 5.65 -18.43
CA GLU A 8 1.72 5.40 -18.78
C GLU A 8 1.13 4.35 -17.84
N LYS A 9 0.00 4.69 -17.22
CA LYS A 9 -0.77 3.71 -16.45
C LYS A 9 -1.48 2.77 -17.40
N GLN A 10 -1.24 1.48 -17.22
CA GLN A 10 -1.82 0.40 -18.00
C GLN A 10 -2.86 -0.36 -17.16
N ARG A 11 -3.62 -1.23 -17.81
CA ARG A 11 -4.61 -2.07 -17.13
C ARG A 11 -4.59 -3.49 -17.65
N LEU A 12 -4.85 -4.43 -16.76
CA LEU A 12 -5.12 -5.83 -17.09
C LEU A 12 -6.53 -6.21 -16.67
N ARG A 13 -7.28 -6.84 -17.56
CA ARG A 13 -8.57 -7.44 -17.20
C ARG A 13 -8.33 -8.73 -16.42
N ILE A 14 -8.70 -8.72 -15.16
CA ILE A 14 -8.68 -9.88 -14.26
C ILE A 14 -10.03 -10.60 -14.37
N ARG A 15 -9.98 -11.92 -14.55
CA ARG A 15 -11.15 -12.78 -14.69
C ARG A 15 -11.08 -13.91 -13.69
N ASP A 16 -12.25 -14.46 -13.36
CA ASP A 16 -12.37 -15.64 -12.49
C ASP A 16 -11.61 -15.50 -11.15
N PHE A 17 -11.55 -14.27 -10.62
CA PHE A 17 -10.85 -14.02 -9.36
C PHE A 17 -11.71 -14.47 -8.17
N VAL A 18 -11.10 -15.30 -7.33
CA VAL A 18 -11.73 -15.75 -6.08
C VAL A 18 -10.88 -15.25 -4.91
N THR A 19 -11.52 -14.59 -3.94
CA THR A 19 -10.85 -14.14 -2.73
C THR A 19 -10.38 -15.32 -1.87
N VAL A 20 -9.49 -15.05 -0.92
CA VAL A 20 -9.03 -16.07 0.06
C VAL A 20 -10.21 -16.66 0.83
N ASP A 21 -11.22 -15.86 1.13
CA ASP A 21 -12.44 -16.29 1.82
C ASP A 21 -13.42 -17.07 0.88
N GLY A 22 -13.00 -17.34 -0.38
CA GLY A 22 -13.76 -18.16 -1.32
C GLY A 22 -14.87 -17.44 -2.08
N VAL A 23 -14.90 -16.11 -2.07
CA VAL A 23 -15.92 -15.32 -2.78
C VAL A 23 -15.43 -14.96 -4.17
N ALA A 24 -16.20 -15.31 -5.21
CA ALA A 24 -15.90 -14.93 -6.58
C ALA A 24 -16.22 -13.44 -6.80
N LEU A 25 -15.29 -12.70 -7.36
CA LEU A 25 -15.50 -11.31 -7.78
C LEU A 25 -15.97 -11.25 -9.24
N PRO A 26 -16.80 -10.27 -9.60
CA PRO A 26 -17.00 -9.92 -11.01
C PRO A 26 -15.66 -9.60 -11.68
N ASP A 27 -15.58 -9.82 -12.98
CA ASP A 27 -14.39 -9.40 -13.75
C ASP A 27 -14.11 -7.91 -13.53
N PHE A 28 -12.83 -7.56 -13.32
CA PHE A 28 -12.39 -6.19 -13.08
C PHE A 28 -11.08 -5.86 -13.79
N ASP A 29 -10.79 -4.59 -13.94
CA ASP A 29 -9.50 -4.13 -14.40
C ASP A 29 -8.60 -3.78 -13.22
N LEU A 30 -7.32 -4.18 -13.30
CA LEU A 30 -6.28 -3.81 -12.33
C LEU A 30 -5.21 -2.97 -13.02
N GLY A 31 -4.94 -1.78 -12.44
CA GLY A 31 -3.93 -0.86 -12.93
C GLY A 31 -2.52 -1.28 -12.56
N TYR A 32 -1.59 -0.96 -13.43
CA TYR A 32 -0.17 -1.12 -13.17
C TYR A 32 0.67 -0.15 -13.99
N GLU A 33 1.90 0.07 -13.55
CA GLU A 33 2.91 0.84 -14.27
C GLU A 33 4.24 0.10 -14.27
N CYS A 34 5.01 0.30 -15.36
CA CYS A 34 6.29 -0.37 -15.56
C CYS A 34 7.40 0.64 -15.83
N TYR A 35 8.60 0.33 -15.35
CA TYR A 35 9.79 1.15 -15.48
C TYR A 35 10.97 0.26 -15.87
N GLY A 36 11.77 0.67 -16.86
CA GLY A 36 12.85 -0.13 -17.41
C GLY A 36 12.40 -1.18 -18.42
N THR A 37 13.25 -2.16 -18.70
CA THR A 37 13.01 -3.18 -19.74
C THR A 37 13.08 -4.58 -19.17
N LEU A 38 12.05 -5.38 -19.42
CA LEU A 38 12.05 -6.80 -19.07
C LEU A 38 13.01 -7.55 -20.02
N ASN A 39 13.96 -8.29 -19.45
CA ASN A 39 14.90 -9.07 -20.24
C ASN A 39 14.24 -10.32 -20.86
N GLU A 40 14.87 -10.92 -21.87
CA GLU A 40 14.35 -12.09 -22.59
C GLU A 40 14.07 -13.28 -21.67
N MET A 41 14.91 -13.46 -20.64
CA MET A 41 14.75 -14.51 -19.62
C MET A 41 13.68 -14.21 -18.59
N ARG A 42 13.12 -12.99 -18.58
CA ARG A 42 12.14 -12.51 -17.56
C ARG A 42 12.61 -12.65 -16.12
N SER A 43 13.92 -12.57 -15.90
CA SER A 43 14.57 -12.81 -14.61
C SER A 43 14.94 -11.55 -13.83
N ASN A 44 14.72 -10.36 -14.41
CA ASN A 44 15.10 -9.07 -13.82
C ASN A 44 13.91 -8.25 -13.30
N ALA A 45 12.78 -8.89 -13.06
CA ALA A 45 11.58 -8.21 -12.59
C ALA A 45 11.62 -7.92 -11.08
N ILE A 46 11.34 -6.67 -10.69
CA ILE A 46 11.13 -6.25 -9.30
C ILE A 46 9.69 -5.75 -9.18
N LEU A 47 8.91 -6.37 -8.27
CA LEU A 47 7.59 -5.88 -7.91
C LEU A 47 7.71 -4.85 -6.78
N VAL A 48 7.12 -3.68 -6.97
CA VAL A 48 6.97 -2.66 -5.94
C VAL A 48 5.53 -2.63 -5.48
N CYS A 49 5.33 -2.84 -4.17
CA CYS A 49 4.03 -2.79 -3.51
C CYS A 49 3.85 -1.43 -2.83
N HIS A 50 2.77 -0.71 -3.14
CA HIS A 50 2.54 0.61 -2.59
C HIS A 50 2.04 0.58 -1.14
N TYR A 51 2.20 1.70 -0.41
CA TYR A 51 1.70 1.91 0.94
C TYR A 51 0.17 2.17 0.96
N PHE A 52 -0.41 2.32 2.16
CA PHE A 52 -1.86 2.39 2.42
C PHE A 52 -2.63 3.34 1.48
N SER A 53 -2.14 4.56 1.28
CA SER A 53 -2.77 5.57 0.43
C SER A 53 -2.11 5.74 -0.94
N GLY A 54 -1.19 4.83 -1.31
CA GLY A 54 -0.51 4.84 -2.59
C GLY A 54 -1.33 4.23 -3.73
N ASN A 55 -0.71 4.21 -4.89
CA ASN A 55 -1.22 3.56 -6.10
C ASN A 55 -0.03 3.10 -6.96
N SER A 56 -0.28 2.59 -8.16
CA SER A 56 0.75 2.10 -9.07
C SER A 56 1.74 3.17 -9.58
N HIS A 57 1.45 4.47 -9.42
CA HIS A 57 2.35 5.54 -9.85
C HIS A 57 3.56 5.69 -8.93
N ALA A 58 4.52 4.77 -9.06
CA ALA A 58 5.68 4.73 -8.18
C ALA A 58 6.80 5.68 -8.61
N ALA A 59 6.99 5.96 -9.91
CA ALA A 59 8.05 6.83 -10.40
C ALA A 59 7.66 7.55 -11.70
N GLY A 60 8.49 8.51 -12.12
CA GLY A 60 8.29 9.29 -13.34
C GLY A 60 7.10 10.25 -13.26
N ARG A 61 6.67 10.74 -14.42
CA ARG A 61 5.56 11.69 -14.58
C ARG A 61 4.70 11.24 -15.76
N TYR A 62 3.40 11.53 -15.73
CA TYR A 62 2.52 11.30 -16.88
C TYR A 62 2.66 12.42 -17.93
N GLN A 63 2.87 13.67 -17.46
CA GLN A 63 3.08 14.84 -18.29
C GLN A 63 4.34 15.58 -17.82
N PRO A 64 5.02 16.33 -18.73
CA PRO A 64 6.26 17.04 -18.36
C PRO A 64 6.07 18.06 -17.24
N ASP A 65 4.88 18.66 -17.14
CA ASP A 65 4.50 19.71 -16.21
C ASP A 65 3.78 19.22 -14.94
N ASP A 66 3.66 17.89 -14.76
CA ASP A 66 3.11 17.33 -13.52
C ASP A 66 3.89 17.89 -12.31
N PRO A 67 3.21 18.39 -11.26
CA PRO A 67 3.88 19.05 -10.14
C PRO A 67 4.77 18.11 -9.34
N LEU A 68 4.39 16.84 -9.25
CA LEU A 68 5.11 15.81 -8.51
C LEU A 68 5.29 14.56 -9.37
N PRO A 69 6.45 13.90 -9.26
CA PRO A 69 6.63 12.56 -9.83
C PRO A 69 5.95 11.49 -8.96
N GLY A 70 6.04 10.23 -9.38
CA GLY A 70 5.62 9.09 -8.59
C GLY A 70 6.27 9.05 -7.20
N TRP A 71 5.61 8.40 -6.25
CA TRP A 71 5.93 8.47 -4.81
C TRP A 71 7.29 7.86 -4.40
N TRP A 72 7.92 7.04 -5.22
CA TRP A 72 9.28 6.49 -5.06
C TRP A 72 10.23 6.88 -6.20
N ASP A 73 9.95 7.97 -6.90
CA ASP A 73 10.82 8.45 -7.98
C ASP A 73 12.28 8.63 -7.54
N SER A 74 12.52 8.97 -6.28
CA SER A 74 13.88 9.06 -5.73
C SER A 74 14.65 7.74 -5.72
N LEU A 75 13.97 6.59 -5.71
CA LEU A 75 14.55 5.27 -5.64
C LEU A 75 14.49 4.48 -6.96
N ILE A 76 13.52 4.80 -7.84
CA ILE A 76 13.29 4.09 -9.10
C ILE A 76 13.77 4.96 -10.27
N GLY A 77 14.65 4.44 -11.10
CA GLY A 77 15.13 5.13 -12.31
C GLY A 77 16.57 4.74 -12.66
N PRO A 78 17.09 5.28 -13.77
CA PRO A 78 18.48 5.04 -14.16
C PRO A 78 19.46 5.46 -13.06
N ASP A 79 20.40 4.58 -12.72
CA ASP A 79 21.46 4.78 -11.72
C ASP A 79 20.93 5.05 -10.29
N LYS A 80 19.66 4.70 -10.00
CA LYS A 80 19.07 4.76 -8.67
C LYS A 80 19.10 3.38 -7.98
N ALA A 81 18.58 3.29 -6.75
CA ALA A 81 18.60 2.04 -5.97
C ALA A 81 17.88 0.88 -6.69
N LEU A 82 16.74 1.17 -7.33
CA LEU A 82 16.05 0.28 -8.24
C LEU A 82 16.39 0.74 -9.67
N ASP A 83 17.58 0.37 -10.13
CA ASP A 83 18.18 0.84 -11.37
C ASP A 83 17.46 0.26 -12.60
N THR A 84 16.71 1.12 -13.29
CA THR A 84 15.94 0.74 -14.48
C THR A 84 16.79 0.44 -15.72
N ASN A 85 18.12 0.67 -15.68
CA ASN A 85 19.04 0.17 -16.69
C ASN A 85 19.23 -1.35 -16.59
N GLN A 86 19.00 -1.92 -15.39
CA GLN A 86 19.23 -3.34 -15.10
C GLN A 86 17.92 -4.08 -14.83
N PHE A 87 16.97 -3.44 -14.17
CA PHE A 87 15.75 -4.07 -13.70
C PHE A 87 14.50 -3.55 -14.43
N PHE A 88 13.56 -4.46 -14.59
CA PHE A 88 12.19 -4.15 -14.93
C PHE A 88 11.40 -4.00 -13.64
N VAL A 89 11.07 -2.78 -13.28
CA VAL A 89 10.29 -2.49 -12.07
C VAL A 89 8.82 -2.38 -12.46
N ILE A 90 7.96 -3.08 -11.74
CA ILE A 90 6.51 -3.04 -11.92
C ILE A 90 5.83 -2.69 -10.59
N CYS A 91 4.86 -1.78 -10.64
CA CYS A 91 4.01 -1.45 -9.50
C CYS A 91 2.54 -1.62 -9.91
N CYS A 92 1.76 -2.34 -9.11
CA CYS A 92 0.33 -2.56 -9.35
C CYS A 92 -0.50 -1.76 -8.36
N ASP A 93 -1.69 -1.32 -8.79
CA ASP A 93 -2.73 -0.91 -7.86
C ASP A 93 -3.16 -2.12 -6.98
N THR A 94 -3.66 -1.88 -5.78
CA THR A 94 -4.26 -2.95 -4.96
C THR A 94 -5.70 -3.22 -5.38
N LEU A 95 -6.22 -4.40 -5.06
CA LEU A 95 -7.56 -4.85 -5.40
C LEU A 95 -8.62 -3.84 -4.94
N VAL A 96 -8.54 -3.39 -3.69
CA VAL A 96 -9.25 -2.22 -3.18
C VAL A 96 -8.23 -1.09 -3.04
N ASN A 97 -8.54 0.08 -3.55
CA ASN A 97 -7.67 1.24 -3.44
C ASN A 97 -8.49 2.49 -3.09
N GLN A 98 -8.03 3.26 -2.11
CA GLN A 98 -8.72 4.50 -1.74
C GLN A 98 -8.57 5.60 -2.79
N ASN A 99 -7.49 5.59 -3.59
CA ASN A 99 -7.18 6.64 -4.55
C ASN A 99 -8.04 6.48 -5.81
N LEU A 100 -8.86 7.47 -6.12
CA LEU A 100 -9.76 7.46 -7.29
C LEU A 100 -9.01 7.43 -8.64
N ASN A 101 -7.70 7.73 -8.66
CA ASN A 101 -6.86 7.58 -9.85
C ASN A 101 -6.29 6.15 -10.00
N ALA A 102 -6.51 5.26 -9.04
CA ALA A 102 -6.18 3.85 -9.19
C ALA A 102 -7.19 3.17 -10.12
N ILE A 103 -6.73 2.13 -10.82
CA ILE A 103 -7.60 1.24 -11.59
C ILE A 103 -7.74 -0.04 -10.78
N ALA A 104 -8.86 -0.19 -10.08
CA ALA A 104 -9.10 -1.30 -9.16
C ALA A 104 -10.60 -1.59 -9.05
N THR A 105 -10.94 -2.73 -8.47
CA THR A 105 -12.30 -3.00 -8.01
C THR A 105 -12.41 -2.74 -6.51
N GLY A 106 -13.63 -2.58 -6.01
CA GLY A 106 -13.85 -2.31 -4.59
C GLY A 106 -15.31 -1.96 -4.29
N PRO A 107 -15.59 -1.31 -3.17
CA PRO A 107 -16.94 -0.96 -2.74
C PRO A 107 -17.77 -0.17 -3.76
N ALA A 108 -17.12 0.66 -4.58
CA ALA A 108 -17.79 1.42 -5.65
C ALA A 108 -18.16 0.59 -6.88
N ALA A 109 -17.64 -0.63 -7.02
CA ALA A 109 -17.95 -1.52 -8.14
C ALA A 109 -19.43 -1.94 -8.09
N ILE A 110 -20.03 -2.15 -9.28
CA ILE A 110 -21.42 -2.55 -9.39
C ILE A 110 -21.56 -4.04 -9.05
N ASN A 111 -22.42 -4.33 -8.09
CA ASN A 111 -22.85 -5.69 -7.78
C ASN A 111 -23.79 -6.20 -8.88
N PRO A 112 -23.40 -7.24 -9.62
CA PRO A 112 -24.21 -7.75 -10.73
C PRO A 112 -25.57 -8.31 -10.30
N ALA A 113 -25.72 -8.69 -9.03
CA ALA A 113 -26.98 -9.21 -8.51
C ALA A 113 -28.02 -8.10 -8.25
N THR A 114 -27.58 -6.89 -7.94
CA THR A 114 -28.47 -5.77 -7.58
C THR A 114 -28.48 -4.63 -8.59
N GLY A 115 -27.44 -4.52 -9.41
CA GLY A 115 -27.22 -3.37 -10.30
C GLY A 115 -26.78 -2.08 -9.58
N LEU A 116 -26.50 -2.15 -8.26
CA LEU A 116 -26.05 -1.03 -7.42
C LEU A 116 -24.59 -1.23 -7.00
N PRO A 117 -23.90 -0.19 -6.53
CA PRO A 117 -22.58 -0.36 -5.91
C PRO A 117 -22.62 -1.39 -4.77
N PHE A 118 -21.57 -2.16 -4.62
CA PHE A 118 -21.46 -3.12 -3.50
C PHE A 118 -21.54 -2.42 -2.14
N ALA A 119 -21.00 -1.21 -2.04
CA ALA A 119 -20.85 -0.50 -0.77
C ALA A 119 -20.16 -1.40 0.29
N MET A 120 -20.77 -1.58 1.46
CA MET A 120 -20.22 -2.43 2.52
C MET A 120 -20.53 -3.93 2.35
N ASP A 121 -21.23 -4.31 1.29
CA ASP A 121 -21.45 -5.71 0.89
C ASP A 121 -20.32 -6.22 -0.04
N PHE A 122 -19.31 -5.40 -0.36
CA PHE A 122 -18.14 -5.88 -1.08
C PHE A 122 -17.43 -6.95 -0.24
N PRO A 123 -16.92 -8.04 -0.85
CA PRO A 123 -16.24 -9.09 -0.09
C PRO A 123 -15.06 -8.57 0.74
N GLU A 124 -14.83 -9.18 1.88
CA GLU A 124 -13.64 -8.90 2.70
C GLU A 124 -12.37 -9.26 1.92
N ILE A 125 -11.34 -8.43 2.08
CA ILE A 125 -10.09 -8.53 1.34
C ILE A 125 -8.92 -8.62 2.32
N THR A 126 -7.93 -9.42 1.98
CA THR A 126 -6.70 -9.59 2.75
C THR A 126 -5.47 -9.16 1.96
N MET A 127 -4.30 -9.09 2.62
CA MET A 127 -3.01 -8.87 1.93
C MET A 127 -2.73 -9.98 0.90
N ARG A 128 -3.22 -11.20 1.15
CA ARG A 128 -3.08 -12.32 0.23
C ARG A 128 -3.88 -12.11 -1.06
N ASP A 129 -5.04 -11.48 -0.98
CA ASP A 129 -5.84 -11.15 -2.16
C ASP A 129 -5.14 -10.11 -3.05
N PHE A 130 -4.48 -9.11 -2.44
CA PHE A 130 -3.65 -8.17 -3.19
C PHE A 130 -2.52 -8.89 -3.93
N VAL A 131 -1.81 -9.77 -3.24
CA VAL A 131 -0.73 -10.59 -3.80
C VAL A 131 -1.24 -11.48 -4.95
N ASN A 132 -2.40 -12.13 -4.77
CA ASN A 132 -3.01 -12.98 -5.79
C ASN A 132 -3.37 -12.19 -7.06
N ALA A 133 -3.90 -10.97 -6.91
CA ALA A 133 -4.22 -10.10 -8.04
C ALA A 133 -2.95 -9.60 -8.77
N GLN A 134 -1.93 -9.17 -8.01
CA GLN A 134 -0.62 -8.77 -8.56
C GLN A 134 0.04 -9.91 -9.33
N ARG A 135 -0.08 -11.15 -8.81
CA ARG A 135 0.46 -12.34 -9.47
C ARG A 135 -0.15 -12.56 -10.87
N GLN A 136 -1.44 -12.25 -11.07
CA GLN A 136 -2.04 -12.35 -12.39
C GLN A 136 -1.42 -11.33 -13.37
N VAL A 137 -1.09 -10.12 -12.89
CA VAL A 137 -0.36 -9.13 -13.71
C VAL A 137 1.02 -9.65 -14.10
N LEU A 138 1.78 -10.22 -13.14
CA LEU A 138 3.10 -10.81 -13.45
C LEU A 138 2.99 -11.95 -14.48
N ARG A 139 2.00 -12.82 -14.35
CA ARG A 139 1.75 -13.92 -15.29
C ARG A 139 1.39 -13.41 -16.70
N HIS A 140 0.70 -12.28 -16.80
CA HIS A 140 0.44 -11.64 -18.09
C HIS A 140 1.74 -11.28 -18.84
N PHE A 141 2.79 -10.87 -18.11
CA PHE A 141 4.14 -10.63 -18.69
C PHE A 141 4.93 -11.92 -18.86
N GLY A 142 4.40 -13.09 -18.46
CA GLY A 142 5.13 -14.36 -18.42
C GLY A 142 6.26 -14.37 -17.38
N ILE A 143 6.18 -13.52 -16.36
CA ILE A 143 7.11 -13.51 -15.22
C ILE A 143 6.69 -14.62 -14.26
N GLU A 144 7.56 -15.64 -14.14
CA GLU A 144 7.31 -16.78 -13.26
C GLU A 144 7.96 -16.60 -11.88
N SER A 145 9.04 -15.80 -11.82
CA SER A 145 9.72 -15.48 -10.57
C SER A 145 10.20 -14.03 -10.58
N LEU A 146 10.16 -13.41 -9.41
CA LEU A 146 10.63 -12.05 -9.17
C LEU A 146 12.09 -12.07 -8.72
N TYR A 147 12.93 -11.18 -9.28
CA TYR A 147 14.24 -10.89 -8.73
C TYR A 147 14.12 -10.40 -7.27
N ALA A 148 13.16 -9.48 -7.04
CA ALA A 148 12.82 -9.00 -5.71
C ALA A 148 11.36 -8.52 -5.63
N VAL A 149 10.82 -8.50 -4.41
CA VAL A 149 9.61 -7.76 -4.08
C VAL A 149 9.95 -6.74 -3.00
N ALA A 150 9.48 -5.50 -3.17
CA ALA A 150 9.80 -4.39 -2.29
C ALA A 150 8.54 -3.57 -1.96
N GLY A 151 8.45 -3.03 -0.74
CA GLY A 151 7.37 -2.11 -0.41
C GLY A 151 7.50 -1.49 0.97
N PRO A 152 7.01 -0.23 1.14
CA PRO A 152 6.95 0.44 2.43
C PRO A 152 5.60 0.23 3.12
N SER A 153 5.59 0.18 4.46
CA SER A 153 4.38 0.14 5.30
C SER A 153 3.46 -1.02 4.89
N MET A 154 2.21 -0.79 4.51
CA MET A 154 1.31 -1.81 3.94
C MET A 154 1.94 -2.55 2.73
N GLY A 155 2.80 -1.88 1.97
CA GLY A 155 3.57 -2.53 0.90
C GLY A 155 4.57 -3.56 1.42
N SER A 156 5.12 -3.38 2.62
CA SER A 156 5.97 -4.38 3.27
C SER A 156 5.18 -5.61 3.72
N MET A 157 3.93 -5.42 4.19
CA MET A 157 3.02 -6.55 4.49
C MET A 157 2.76 -7.38 3.25
N GLN A 158 2.50 -6.73 2.10
CA GLN A 158 2.34 -7.41 0.81
C GLN A 158 3.63 -8.14 0.40
N ALA A 159 4.80 -7.50 0.53
CA ALA A 159 6.08 -8.11 0.14
C ALA A 159 6.41 -9.35 0.99
N LEU A 160 6.15 -9.31 2.29
CA LEU A 160 6.31 -10.46 3.18
C LEU A 160 5.28 -11.57 2.88
N THR A 161 4.02 -11.19 2.59
CA THR A 161 2.98 -12.11 2.16
C THR A 161 3.35 -12.80 0.84
N TRP A 162 3.97 -12.09 -0.11
CA TRP A 162 4.50 -12.69 -1.34
C TRP A 162 5.48 -13.82 -1.05
N ALA A 163 6.46 -13.58 -0.17
CA ALA A 163 7.49 -14.57 0.16
C ALA A 163 6.92 -15.81 0.86
N ALA A 164 5.90 -15.65 1.70
CA ALA A 164 5.25 -16.77 2.36
C ALA A 164 4.29 -17.50 1.43
N ALA A 165 3.60 -16.78 0.57
CA ALA A 165 2.59 -17.31 -0.33
C ALA A 165 3.17 -18.05 -1.52
N TYR A 166 4.26 -17.55 -2.06
CA TYR A 166 4.89 -18.02 -3.29
C TYR A 166 6.43 -18.08 -3.11
N PRO A 167 6.93 -18.94 -2.21
CA PRO A 167 8.34 -18.97 -1.82
C PRO A 167 9.28 -19.26 -2.99
N ASP A 168 8.83 -20.05 -3.97
CA ASP A 168 9.62 -20.39 -5.17
C ASP A 168 9.59 -19.30 -6.25
N GLU A 169 8.72 -18.29 -6.10
CA GLU A 169 8.55 -17.21 -7.06
C GLU A 169 9.21 -15.89 -6.61
N VAL A 170 9.82 -15.85 -5.42
CA VAL A 170 10.43 -14.64 -4.84
C VAL A 170 11.91 -14.85 -4.58
N GLY A 171 12.75 -14.10 -5.30
CA GLY A 171 14.19 -14.15 -5.12
C GLY A 171 14.70 -13.40 -3.88
N LYS A 172 14.11 -12.24 -3.55
CA LYS A 172 14.50 -11.38 -2.41
C LYS A 172 13.30 -10.58 -1.92
N VAL A 173 13.29 -10.21 -0.64
CA VAL A 173 12.29 -9.31 -0.04
C VAL A 173 12.97 -8.07 0.52
N ILE A 174 12.40 -6.90 0.22
CA ILE A 174 12.81 -5.61 0.79
C ILE A 174 11.59 -5.01 1.50
N ALA A 175 11.51 -5.20 2.81
CA ALA A 175 10.43 -4.69 3.66
C ALA A 175 10.87 -3.36 4.30
N VAL A 176 10.31 -2.26 3.83
CA VAL A 176 10.62 -0.91 4.32
C VAL A 176 9.59 -0.48 5.33
N ILE A 177 10.04 0.02 6.47
CA ILE A 177 9.19 0.37 7.65
C ILE A 177 8.11 -0.69 7.90
N PRO A 178 8.50 -1.98 8.14
CA PRO A 178 7.53 -3.06 8.27
C PRO A 178 6.83 -3.06 9.62
N ALA A 179 5.56 -3.41 9.64
CA ALA A 179 4.75 -3.59 10.86
C ALA A 179 5.17 -4.83 11.69
N GLY A 180 6.08 -5.65 11.17
CA GLY A 180 6.37 -6.98 11.69
C GLY A 180 5.68 -8.07 10.86
N LEU A 181 5.37 -9.21 11.48
CA LEU A 181 4.69 -10.33 10.82
C LEU A 181 3.19 -10.36 11.08
N SER A 182 2.68 -9.50 11.94
CA SER A 182 1.24 -9.35 12.20
C SER A 182 0.91 -7.95 12.67
N SER A 183 -0.32 -7.53 12.46
CA SER A 183 -0.87 -6.32 13.07
C SER A 183 -1.20 -6.62 14.51
N ASP A 184 -0.58 -5.87 15.42
CA ASP A 184 -0.81 -6.04 16.85
C ASP A 184 -1.99 -5.18 17.34
N ALA A 185 -2.31 -5.32 18.63
CA ALA A 185 -3.42 -4.60 19.25
C ALA A 185 -3.32 -3.07 19.09
N TYR A 186 -2.10 -2.51 19.14
CA TYR A 186 -1.91 -1.07 18.93
C TYR A 186 -2.24 -0.66 17.48
N LEU A 187 -1.70 -1.36 16.49
CA LEU A 187 -1.94 -1.03 15.07
C LEU A 187 -3.39 -1.29 14.68
N ILE A 188 -4.01 -2.35 15.21
CA ILE A 188 -5.44 -2.64 15.02
C ILE A 188 -6.28 -1.45 15.52
N GLU A 189 -6.09 -1.02 16.79
CA GLU A 189 -6.82 0.10 17.36
C GLU A 189 -6.50 1.43 16.65
N ARG A 190 -5.21 1.66 16.30
CA ARG A 190 -4.83 2.90 15.63
C ARG A 190 -5.48 3.05 14.26
N THR A 191 -5.53 1.98 13.49
CA THR A 191 -6.21 1.99 12.19
C THR A 191 -7.74 2.05 12.32
N GLU A 192 -8.31 1.50 13.39
CA GLU A 192 -9.72 1.65 13.71
C GLU A 192 -10.10 3.12 14.01
N GLN A 193 -9.21 3.85 14.70
CA GLN A 193 -9.40 5.30 14.91
C GLN A 193 -9.43 6.09 13.61
N TRP A 194 -8.70 5.67 12.56
CA TRP A 194 -8.83 6.29 11.24
C TRP A 194 -10.21 6.07 10.62
N ALA A 195 -10.77 4.88 10.77
CA ALA A 195 -12.07 4.52 10.23
C ALA A 195 -13.25 5.20 10.95
N THR A 196 -13.12 5.43 12.24
CA THR A 196 -14.19 5.93 13.11
C THR A 196 -14.83 7.23 12.63
N PRO A 197 -14.10 8.31 12.23
CA PRO A 197 -14.72 9.54 11.76
C PRO A 197 -15.61 9.34 10.52
N ILE A 198 -15.23 8.44 9.62
CA ILE A 198 -16.05 8.14 8.43
C ILE A 198 -17.38 7.53 8.86
N ARG A 199 -17.36 6.56 9.77
CA ARG A 199 -18.58 5.88 10.25
C ARG A 199 -19.48 6.77 11.08
N LEU A 200 -18.94 7.79 11.74
CA LEU A 200 -19.70 8.77 12.52
C LEU A 200 -20.28 9.90 11.67
N ASP A 201 -19.84 10.08 10.43
CA ASP A 201 -20.39 11.09 9.54
C ASP A 201 -21.82 10.67 9.11
N PRO A 202 -22.86 11.53 9.33
CA PRO A 202 -24.24 11.21 8.97
C PRO A 202 -24.42 10.86 7.49
N ASN A 203 -23.59 11.44 6.61
CA ASN A 203 -23.67 11.19 5.17
C ASN A 203 -23.04 9.85 4.75
N TRP A 204 -22.37 9.12 5.66
CA TRP A 204 -21.84 7.80 5.34
C TRP A 204 -22.96 6.77 5.10
N GLN A 205 -24.08 6.88 5.81
CA GLN A 205 -25.29 6.07 5.59
C GLN A 205 -25.00 4.57 5.52
N GLN A 206 -24.18 4.06 6.43
CA GLN A 206 -23.73 2.66 6.44
C GLN A 206 -23.04 2.23 5.13
N GLY A 207 -22.38 3.15 4.44
CA GLY A 207 -21.67 2.94 3.19
C GLY A 207 -22.51 3.23 1.93
N GLN A 208 -23.78 3.54 2.05
CA GLN A 208 -24.71 3.71 0.92
C GLN A 208 -24.75 5.15 0.35
N TYR A 209 -23.59 5.85 0.35
CA TYR A 209 -23.50 7.25 -0.10
C TYR A 209 -23.26 7.40 -1.62
N TYR A 210 -22.99 6.32 -2.36
CA TYR A 210 -22.72 6.40 -3.80
C TYR A 210 -23.91 7.00 -4.56
N GLY A 211 -23.63 8.06 -5.35
CA GLY A 211 -24.69 8.83 -6.02
C GLY A 211 -25.44 9.82 -5.11
N GLN A 212 -25.02 9.98 -3.87
CA GLN A 212 -25.55 10.91 -2.88
C GLN A 212 -24.47 11.83 -2.30
N THR A 213 -24.77 12.55 -1.23
CA THR A 213 -23.79 13.36 -0.51
C THR A 213 -22.77 12.46 0.19
N ARG A 214 -21.48 12.68 -0.09
CA ARG A 214 -20.39 11.93 0.50
C ARG A 214 -20.17 12.32 1.98
N PRO A 215 -19.63 11.41 2.80
CA PRO A 215 -19.23 11.68 4.18
C PRO A 215 -17.93 12.50 4.23
N GLU A 216 -17.95 13.71 3.71
CA GLU A 216 -16.78 14.53 3.45
C GLU A 216 -16.07 14.97 4.74
N GLN A 217 -16.83 15.30 5.79
CA GLN A 217 -16.25 15.74 7.07
C GLN A 217 -15.54 14.58 7.78
N GLY A 218 -16.17 13.42 7.81
CA GLY A 218 -15.58 12.21 8.37
C GLY A 218 -14.35 11.75 7.59
N LEU A 219 -14.40 11.83 6.25
CA LEU A 219 -13.29 11.50 5.39
C LEU A 219 -12.09 12.43 5.62
N GLN A 220 -12.31 13.75 5.67
CA GLN A 220 -11.23 14.71 5.94
C GLN A 220 -10.63 14.51 7.35
N ALA A 221 -11.45 14.21 8.35
CA ALA A 221 -10.98 13.90 9.69
C ALA A 221 -10.13 12.63 9.72
N CYS A 222 -10.56 11.58 9.02
CA CYS A 222 -9.78 10.33 8.83
C CYS A 222 -8.42 10.62 8.20
N ILE A 223 -8.39 11.28 7.05
CA ILE A 223 -7.16 11.56 6.31
C ILE A 223 -6.22 12.45 7.14
N ARG A 224 -6.75 13.40 7.90
CA ARG A 224 -5.97 14.24 8.78
C ARG A 224 -5.24 13.43 9.87
N GLN A 225 -5.89 12.39 10.43
CA GLN A 225 -5.25 11.47 11.37
C GLN A 225 -4.15 10.65 10.69
N ILE A 226 -4.43 10.06 9.53
CA ILE A 226 -3.45 9.28 8.76
C ILE A 226 -2.21 10.13 8.45
N VAL A 227 -2.41 11.38 8.01
CA VAL A 227 -1.30 12.30 7.71
C VAL A 227 -0.49 12.65 8.95
N LEU A 228 -1.16 12.88 10.09
CA LEU A 228 -0.46 13.20 11.34
C LEU A 228 0.36 12.01 11.84
N ASP A 229 -0.17 10.80 11.74
CA ASP A 229 0.53 9.58 12.16
C ASP A 229 1.76 9.24 11.30
N ALA A 230 1.78 9.73 10.06
CA ALA A 230 2.91 9.58 9.15
C ALA A 230 4.01 10.64 9.35
N LEU A 231 3.86 11.56 10.31
CA LEU A 231 4.76 12.70 10.49
C LEU A 231 5.32 12.73 11.92
N HIS A 232 6.65 12.73 12.04
CA HIS A 232 7.32 12.84 13.33
C HIS A 232 7.26 14.29 13.88
N PRO A 233 7.17 14.50 15.21
CA PRO A 233 7.22 15.82 15.83
C PRO A 233 8.46 16.63 15.44
N ASP A 234 9.62 16.02 15.25
CA ASP A 234 10.85 16.71 14.86
C ASP A 234 10.81 17.24 13.42
N TYR A 235 9.94 16.68 12.57
CA TYR A 235 9.61 17.27 11.28
C TYR A 235 8.61 18.42 11.41
N LEU A 236 7.57 18.24 12.22
CA LEU A 236 6.48 19.22 12.34
C LEU A 236 6.89 20.48 13.11
N ASN A 237 7.62 20.32 14.23
CA ASN A 237 7.94 21.43 15.14
C ASN A 237 8.82 22.52 14.50
N PRO A 238 9.88 22.22 13.73
CA PRO A 238 10.65 23.26 13.01
C PRO A 238 9.83 24.00 11.97
N ILE A 239 8.89 23.32 11.30
CA ILE A 239 8.06 23.91 10.25
C ILE A 239 6.97 24.81 10.84
N PHE A 240 6.24 24.33 11.82
CA PHE A 240 5.04 24.99 12.33
C PHE A 240 5.25 25.65 13.68
N GLY A 241 5.87 24.99 14.65
CA GLY A 241 6.04 25.50 16.01
C GLY A 241 4.70 25.97 16.60
N ARG A 242 4.69 27.17 17.15
CA ARG A 242 3.47 27.85 17.64
C ARG A 242 3.02 29.00 16.72
N ARG A 243 3.43 28.97 15.46
CA ARG A 243 3.09 30.01 14.49
C ARG A 243 1.58 30.06 14.24
N LYS A 244 1.08 31.27 14.10
CA LYS A 244 -0.33 31.54 13.77
C LYS A 244 -0.44 32.21 12.41
N ASN A 245 -1.55 31.97 11.73
CA ASN A 245 -1.95 32.68 10.53
C ASN A 245 -2.51 34.10 10.87
N ASP A 246 -2.87 34.88 9.87
CA ASP A 246 -3.42 36.23 10.03
C ASP A 246 -4.77 36.25 10.78
N GLN A 247 -5.44 35.11 10.88
CA GLN A 247 -6.70 34.92 11.62
C GLN A 247 -6.50 34.54 13.08
N GLY A 248 -5.23 34.39 13.51
CA GLY A 248 -4.88 33.99 14.88
C GLY A 248 -4.94 32.48 15.15
N GLU A 249 -5.19 31.67 14.16
CA GLU A 249 -5.21 30.19 14.25
C GLU A 249 -3.81 29.61 14.10
N PHE A 250 -3.53 28.48 14.75
CA PHE A 250 -2.27 27.78 14.57
C PHE A 250 -2.11 27.29 13.13
N SER A 251 -1.02 27.66 12.48
CA SER A 251 -0.77 27.39 11.06
C SER A 251 -0.76 25.89 10.72
N ILE A 252 -0.38 25.02 11.65
CA ILE A 252 -0.45 23.54 11.46
C ILE A 252 -1.90 23.08 11.24
N LEU A 253 -2.88 23.65 11.96
CA LEU A 253 -4.28 23.24 11.82
C LEU A 253 -4.79 23.51 10.41
N HIS A 254 -4.49 24.70 9.89
CA HIS A 254 -4.85 25.07 8.53
C HIS A 254 -4.14 24.21 7.48
N SER A 255 -2.84 23.96 7.66
CA SER A 255 -2.04 23.15 6.72
C SER A 255 -2.54 21.71 6.64
N LEU A 256 -2.78 21.07 7.78
CA LEU A 256 -3.29 19.68 7.80
C LEU A 256 -4.72 19.60 7.26
N GLN A 257 -5.57 20.60 7.55
CA GLN A 257 -6.93 20.65 7.00
C GLN A 257 -6.93 20.79 5.49
N LYS A 258 -6.09 21.69 4.95
CA LYS A 258 -5.94 21.87 3.50
C LYS A 258 -5.48 20.57 2.84
N ARG A 259 -4.43 19.94 3.36
CA ARG A 259 -3.92 18.66 2.84
C ARG A 259 -4.97 17.55 2.91
N ALA A 260 -5.73 17.48 4.01
CA ALA A 260 -6.79 16.50 4.15
C ALA A 260 -7.90 16.71 3.13
N ALA A 261 -8.33 17.95 2.87
CA ALA A 261 -9.34 18.25 1.88
C ALA A 261 -8.88 17.90 0.45
N GLU A 262 -7.64 18.25 0.08
CA GLU A 262 -7.06 17.93 -1.22
C GLU A 262 -6.99 16.40 -1.43
N THR A 263 -6.59 15.65 -0.41
CA THR A 263 -6.52 14.18 -0.49
C THR A 263 -7.92 13.56 -0.49
N ALA A 264 -8.85 14.07 0.31
CA ALA A 264 -10.23 13.59 0.37
C ALA A 264 -10.95 13.69 -0.98
N ALA A 265 -10.68 14.76 -1.75
CA ALA A 265 -11.24 14.94 -3.08
C ALA A 265 -10.88 13.78 -4.04
N LEU A 266 -9.80 13.08 -3.78
CA LEU A 266 -9.29 11.95 -4.57
C LEU A 266 -9.40 10.59 -3.86
N SER A 267 -10.21 10.50 -2.79
CA SER A 267 -10.30 9.27 -1.97
C SER A 267 -11.73 8.74 -1.88
N ASP A 268 -11.86 7.41 -1.83
CA ASP A 268 -13.13 6.74 -1.56
C ASP A 268 -13.21 6.32 -0.06
N PRO A 269 -14.20 6.83 0.70
CA PRO A 269 -14.36 6.51 2.12
C PRO A 269 -14.52 5.01 2.42
N ASN A 270 -15.35 4.29 1.66
CA ASN A 270 -15.55 2.86 1.89
C ASN A 270 -14.27 2.06 1.58
N ALA A 271 -13.54 2.42 0.53
CA ALA A 271 -12.27 1.77 0.23
C ALA A 271 -11.25 1.93 1.39
N ILE A 272 -11.22 3.10 2.06
CA ILE A 272 -10.41 3.28 3.29
C ILE A 272 -10.81 2.26 4.37
N LEU A 273 -12.11 2.05 4.59
CA LEU A 273 -12.60 1.10 5.59
C LEU A 273 -12.16 -0.34 5.27
N TYR A 274 -12.19 -0.73 4.00
CA TYR A 274 -11.69 -2.05 3.55
C TYR A 274 -10.18 -2.17 3.71
N LEU A 275 -9.42 -1.12 3.38
CA LEU A 275 -7.97 -1.12 3.60
C LEU A 275 -7.61 -1.19 5.08
N VAL A 276 -8.35 -0.49 5.96
CA VAL A 276 -8.21 -0.62 7.42
C VAL A 276 -8.40 -2.07 7.85
N ARG A 277 -9.50 -2.71 7.42
CA ARG A 277 -9.76 -4.13 7.73
C ARG A 277 -8.67 -5.07 7.20
N ALA A 278 -8.20 -4.86 5.97
CA ALA A 278 -7.12 -5.66 5.40
C ALA A 278 -5.82 -5.54 6.22
N ASN A 279 -5.51 -4.33 6.73
CA ASN A 279 -4.37 -4.14 7.63
C ASN A 279 -4.60 -4.81 8.99
N GLN A 280 -5.79 -4.69 9.59
CA GLN A 280 -6.14 -5.32 10.87
C GLN A 280 -6.08 -6.86 10.78
N ARG A 281 -6.48 -7.45 9.64
CA ARG A 281 -6.44 -8.90 9.38
C ARG A 281 -5.05 -9.42 8.99
N TYR A 282 -4.04 -8.57 8.89
CA TYR A 282 -2.69 -9.02 8.56
C TYR A 282 -2.09 -9.81 9.72
N ASP A 283 -1.99 -11.13 9.56
CA ASP A 283 -1.35 -12.06 10.50
C ASP A 283 -0.57 -13.15 9.76
N LEU A 284 0.57 -12.76 9.20
CA LEU A 284 1.49 -13.68 8.56
C LEU A 284 2.18 -14.60 9.57
N LEU A 285 2.24 -14.22 10.85
CA LEU A 285 2.83 -15.03 11.90
C LEU A 285 1.98 -16.27 12.15
N GLU A 286 0.65 -16.12 12.20
CA GLU A 286 -0.27 -17.25 12.31
C GLU A 286 -0.15 -18.16 11.09
N ASP A 287 -0.16 -17.61 9.88
CA ASP A 287 0.02 -18.39 8.64
C ASP A 287 1.31 -19.22 8.66
N LEU A 288 2.43 -18.64 9.11
CA LEU A 288 3.73 -19.30 9.20
C LEU A 288 3.80 -20.34 10.34
N GLN A 289 3.03 -20.16 11.42
CA GLN A 289 2.98 -21.09 12.55
C GLN A 289 2.07 -22.29 12.26
N GLN A 290 0.98 -22.07 11.54
CA GLN A 290 0.06 -23.14 11.11
C GLN A 290 0.63 -23.95 9.94
N GLY A 291 1.45 -23.33 9.11
CA GLY A 291 2.23 -23.95 8.07
C GLY A 291 3.63 -24.36 8.55
N ASP A 292 4.52 -24.68 7.63
CA ASP A 292 5.95 -24.82 7.91
C ASP A 292 6.63 -23.45 7.74
N ALA A 293 7.25 -22.91 8.77
CA ALA A 293 8.05 -21.68 8.70
C ALA A 293 9.17 -21.70 7.64
N ARG A 294 9.50 -22.89 7.12
CA ARG A 294 10.38 -23.07 5.94
C ARG A 294 9.76 -22.55 4.64
N THR A 295 8.51 -22.11 4.66
CA THR A 295 7.84 -21.55 3.48
C THR A 295 8.60 -20.38 2.89
N ILE A 296 9.13 -19.45 3.72
CA ILE A 296 9.95 -18.34 3.22
C ILE A 296 11.36 -18.86 2.90
N THR A 297 11.74 -18.86 1.62
CA THR A 297 13.06 -19.25 1.13
C THR A 297 13.95 -18.05 0.78
N ALA A 298 13.34 -16.94 0.39
CA ALA A 298 14.04 -15.73 -0.02
C ALA A 298 14.78 -15.06 1.16
N PRO A 299 15.98 -14.51 0.95
CA PRO A 299 16.59 -13.59 1.90
C PRO A 299 15.75 -12.31 2.02
N LEU A 300 15.65 -11.79 3.25
CA LEU A 300 14.86 -10.64 3.59
C LEU A 300 15.75 -9.47 4.04
N LEU A 301 15.47 -8.27 3.56
CA LEU A 301 16.02 -7.04 4.08
C LEU A 301 14.91 -6.26 4.78
N PHE A 302 15.06 -6.03 6.07
CA PHE A 302 14.22 -5.16 6.87
C PHE A 302 14.87 -3.80 6.98
N ILE A 303 14.16 -2.75 6.59
CA ILE A 303 14.59 -1.35 6.68
C ILE A 303 13.62 -0.64 7.60
N ALA A 304 14.00 -0.38 8.86
CA ALA A 304 13.16 0.30 9.83
C ALA A 304 13.61 1.75 10.05
N ALA A 305 12.69 2.66 10.33
CA ALA A 305 13.02 4.02 10.73
C ALA A 305 13.03 4.10 12.26
N GLU A 306 14.10 4.63 12.84
CA GLU A 306 14.27 4.74 14.30
C GLU A 306 13.18 5.63 14.94
N SER A 307 12.74 6.64 14.19
CA SER A 307 11.74 7.62 14.63
C SER A 307 10.30 7.28 14.24
N ASP A 308 10.00 6.07 13.72
CA ASP A 308 8.64 5.70 13.32
C ASP A 308 7.73 5.55 14.56
N LEU A 309 6.67 6.36 14.64
CA LEU A 309 5.71 6.38 15.73
C LEU A 309 4.45 5.54 15.48
N LEU A 310 4.31 4.99 14.28
CA LEU A 310 3.17 4.15 13.90
C LEU A 310 3.59 2.68 13.79
N LEU A 311 4.67 2.43 13.08
CA LEU A 311 5.23 1.10 12.83
C LEU A 311 6.55 0.97 13.60
N TYR A 312 6.43 0.81 14.91
CA TYR A 312 7.57 0.81 15.84
C TYR A 312 8.70 -0.13 15.41
N PRO A 313 9.95 0.35 15.32
CA PRO A 313 11.08 -0.45 14.86
C PRO A 313 11.34 -1.68 15.72
N GLU A 314 10.99 -1.67 17.00
CA GLU A 314 11.14 -2.81 17.92
C GLU A 314 10.30 -4.02 17.47
N ARG A 315 9.14 -3.79 16.86
CA ARG A 315 8.29 -4.87 16.34
C ARG A 315 8.87 -5.48 15.09
N ALA A 316 9.35 -4.63 14.19
CA ALA A 316 10.08 -5.08 13.01
C ALA A 316 11.33 -5.90 13.42
N LEU A 317 12.05 -5.44 14.45
CA LEU A 317 13.21 -6.14 14.98
C LEU A 317 12.84 -7.50 15.63
N ALA A 318 11.74 -7.54 16.38
CA ALA A 318 11.23 -8.78 16.96
C ALA A 318 10.87 -9.80 15.86
N ALA A 319 10.20 -9.35 14.80
CA ALA A 319 9.88 -10.17 13.63
C ALA A 319 11.14 -10.68 12.91
N ALA A 320 12.12 -9.80 12.67
CA ALA A 320 13.40 -10.16 12.06
C ALA A 320 14.16 -11.20 12.91
N ASN A 321 14.18 -11.03 14.21
CA ASN A 321 14.83 -11.97 15.13
C ASN A 321 14.09 -13.31 15.18
N TRP A 322 12.76 -13.31 15.21
CA TRP A 322 11.98 -14.54 15.14
C TRP A 322 12.28 -15.30 13.85
N LEU A 323 12.28 -14.66 12.69
CA LEU A 323 12.63 -15.26 11.40
C LEU A 323 14.05 -15.86 11.42
N ARG A 324 15.02 -15.17 12.04
CA ARG A 324 16.38 -15.72 12.22
C ARG A 324 16.39 -16.98 13.07
N THR A 325 15.57 -17.07 14.14
CA THR A 325 15.46 -18.30 14.93
C THR A 325 14.85 -19.46 14.14
N GLN A 326 14.07 -19.16 13.09
CA GLN A 326 13.55 -20.13 12.13
C GLN A 326 14.53 -20.45 10.99
N GLY A 327 15.79 -20.03 11.12
CA GLY A 327 16.85 -20.29 10.12
C GLY A 327 16.76 -19.44 8.85
N LYS A 328 15.99 -18.33 8.88
CA LYS A 328 15.86 -17.44 7.71
C LYS A 328 16.99 -16.44 7.64
N THR A 329 17.42 -16.10 6.42
CA THR A 329 18.42 -15.06 6.19
C THR A 329 17.75 -13.69 6.25
N VAL A 330 18.01 -12.93 7.32
CA VAL A 330 17.43 -11.60 7.52
C VAL A 330 18.52 -10.57 7.75
N TYR A 331 18.58 -9.60 6.85
CA TYR A 331 19.41 -8.39 6.96
C TYR A 331 18.60 -7.28 7.62
N TRP A 332 19.30 -6.38 8.29
CA TRP A 332 18.69 -5.25 8.99
C TRP A 332 19.39 -3.96 8.64
N LEU A 333 18.63 -2.93 8.33
CA LEU A 333 19.09 -1.56 8.14
C LEU A 333 18.19 -0.62 8.96
N THR A 334 18.81 0.33 9.66
CA THR A 334 18.09 1.39 10.38
C THR A 334 18.26 2.71 9.63
N LEU A 335 17.16 3.36 9.31
CA LEU A 335 17.14 4.74 8.83
C LEU A 335 17.18 5.64 10.07
N GLN A 336 18.19 6.51 10.11
CA GLN A 336 18.31 7.58 11.09
C GLN A 336 17.65 8.83 10.51
N GLY A 337 16.77 9.49 11.25
CA GLY A 337 16.05 10.68 10.85
C GLY A 337 15.95 11.71 11.94
#